data_82b887ce17fb23988e926e8a1b2b0f3c
#
_entry.id   82b887ce17fb23988e926e8a1b2b0f3c
#
_cell.length_a   1.000
_cell.length_b   1.000
_cell.length_c   1.000
_cell.angle_alpha   90.00
_cell.angle_beta   90.00
_cell.angle_gamma   90.00
#
_symmetry.space_group_name_H-M   'P 1'
#
loop_
_entity.id
_entity.type
_entity.pdbx_description
1 polymer ?
#
loop_
_entity_poly.entity_id
_entity_poly.type
_entity_poly.pdbx_seq_one_letter_code
_entity_poly.pdbx_strand_id
1 'polypeptide(L)'
;MTGVLALGLSGKIELKERCLETVEVGQVIQKNWQELIKPTKLEVQTDRSAQRIGTVVAEPLERGFGLTLGNALRRVLLSSLRGSAITSLRIDGVLHEFSSIAGVREDVIEVVLNLKDIALRMHGEGPKRVSLKADGPGKVTAGEIETGHDIEIMDTDLVVCTLDKDASINFELTVESGKGYVAAAQNVPDDAPIGLVPIDAMFSPVRQVSYKVDHTRVGQATDYDKLSLNVETDGTVTPEDAVALAARILTDQLQLFINFEEPTKETGVEAVEEPAFNANLLRKVDELELSVRSANCLKNDNIVYIGDLVQKTEGDMLRTPNFGRKSLNEIKEVLGHMNLHLGMQITEWPPENIEEMAKRLEEPF
;
A
#
# COMPACT_ATOMS: atom_id res chain seq x y z
N MET A 1 -46.55 -27.38 47.18
CA MET A 1 -45.12 -27.26 46.80
C MET A 1 -44.86 -28.05 45.51
N THR A 2 -45.36 -27.59 44.38
CA THR A 2 -45.10 -28.20 43.05
C THR A 2 -45.40 -27.15 41.98
N GLY A 3 -44.57 -26.11 41.86
CA GLY A 3 -44.83 -25.03 40.89
C GLY A 3 -43.61 -24.24 40.43
N VAL A 4 -42.38 -24.61 40.74
CA VAL A 4 -41.20 -23.78 40.47
C VAL A 4 -40.18 -24.43 39.49
N LEU A 5 -40.38 -25.70 39.09
CA LEU A 5 -39.42 -26.43 38.24
C LEU A 5 -39.76 -26.49 36.75
N ALA A 6 -40.92 -25.98 36.32
CA ALA A 6 -41.33 -26.03 34.91
C ALA A 6 -40.92 -24.82 34.07
N LEU A 7 -40.55 -23.67 34.67
CA LEU A 7 -40.16 -22.44 33.98
C LEU A 7 -38.67 -22.41 33.55
N GLY A 8 -37.85 -23.30 34.05
CA GLY A 8 -36.41 -23.29 33.73
C GLY A 8 -36.02 -24.05 32.45
N LEU A 9 -36.87 -24.95 31.95
CA LEU A 9 -36.58 -25.76 30.77
C LEU A 9 -37.11 -25.12 29.47
N SER A 10 -38.25 -24.43 29.54
CA SER A 10 -38.81 -23.73 28.35
C SER A 10 -37.94 -22.56 27.92
N GLY A 11 -37.41 -21.76 28.86
CA GLY A 11 -36.54 -20.62 28.54
C GLY A 11 -35.18 -21.03 27.97
N LYS A 12 -34.67 -22.20 28.31
CA LYS A 12 -33.40 -22.72 27.73
C LYS A 12 -33.59 -23.29 26.32
N ILE A 13 -34.73 -23.83 26.01
CA ILE A 13 -35.05 -24.33 24.68
C ILE A 13 -35.29 -23.15 23.72
N GLU A 14 -36.05 -22.14 24.12
CA GLU A 14 -36.24 -20.93 23.30
C GLU A 14 -34.95 -20.14 23.06
N LEU A 15 -34.04 -20.04 24.03
CA LEU A 15 -32.73 -19.44 23.85
C LEU A 15 -31.83 -20.24 22.93
N LYS A 16 -31.92 -21.58 22.95
CA LYS A 16 -31.13 -22.44 22.07
C LYS A 16 -31.65 -22.44 20.64
N GLU A 17 -32.96 -22.40 20.45
CA GLU A 17 -33.58 -22.23 19.12
C GLU A 17 -33.29 -20.86 18.53
N ARG A 18 -33.38 -19.77 19.31
CA ARG A 18 -32.97 -18.42 18.86
C ARG A 18 -31.48 -18.31 18.51
N CYS A 19 -30.60 -18.96 19.27
CA CYS A 19 -29.18 -19.03 18.93
C CYS A 19 -28.93 -19.84 17.65
N LEU A 20 -29.66 -20.93 17.43
CA LEU A 20 -29.54 -21.74 16.21
C LEU A 20 -30.09 -20.97 14.99
N GLU A 21 -31.23 -20.29 15.10
CA GLU A 21 -31.76 -19.45 14.03
C GLU A 21 -30.83 -18.28 13.68
N THR A 22 -30.21 -17.63 14.67
CA THR A 22 -29.24 -16.54 14.42
C THR A 22 -27.96 -17.04 13.77
N VAL A 23 -27.49 -18.25 14.10
CA VAL A 23 -26.32 -18.87 13.46
C VAL A 23 -26.62 -19.27 12.02
N GLU A 24 -27.80 -19.87 11.75
CA GLU A 24 -28.19 -20.24 10.39
C GLU A 24 -28.40 -19.01 9.48
N VAL A 25 -29.06 -17.95 9.98
CA VAL A 25 -29.22 -16.68 9.27
C VAL A 25 -27.87 -16.03 8.99
N GLY A 26 -26.96 -16.05 9.97
CA GLY A 26 -25.60 -15.57 9.80
C GLY A 26 -24.84 -16.30 8.68
N GLN A 27 -24.93 -17.62 8.62
CA GLN A 27 -24.29 -18.44 7.59
C GLN A 27 -24.89 -18.20 6.19
N VAL A 28 -26.19 -17.99 6.08
CA VAL A 28 -26.86 -17.68 4.79
C VAL A 28 -26.43 -16.29 4.30
N ILE A 29 -26.36 -15.31 5.19
CA ILE A 29 -25.92 -13.97 4.82
C ILE A 29 -24.45 -13.98 4.34
N GLN A 30 -23.58 -14.72 5.01
CA GLN A 30 -22.16 -14.83 4.62
C GLN A 30 -21.93 -15.46 3.24
N LYS A 31 -22.82 -16.36 2.80
CA LYS A 31 -22.73 -16.96 1.47
C LYS A 31 -23.00 -15.97 0.33
N ASN A 32 -23.76 -14.90 0.58
CA ASN A 32 -24.14 -13.93 -0.46
C ASN A 32 -22.96 -13.32 -1.23
N TRP A 33 -21.82 -13.06 -0.57
CA TRP A 33 -20.64 -12.51 -1.23
C TRP A 33 -19.52 -13.53 -1.47
N GLN A 34 -19.54 -14.67 -0.76
CA GLN A 34 -18.54 -15.72 -0.92
C GLN A 34 -18.71 -16.53 -2.19
N GLU A 35 -19.97 -16.72 -2.62
CA GLU A 35 -20.33 -17.45 -3.83
C GLU A 35 -20.13 -16.62 -5.10
N LEU A 36 -19.99 -15.29 -4.98
CA LEU A 36 -19.74 -14.42 -6.13
C LEU A 36 -18.37 -14.71 -6.75
N ILE A 37 -18.35 -14.81 -8.07
CA ILE A 37 -17.09 -15.01 -8.82
C ILE A 37 -16.24 -13.75 -8.69
N LYS A 38 -15.01 -13.95 -8.25
CA LYS A 38 -14.02 -12.89 -8.15
C LYS A 38 -13.15 -12.89 -9.40
N PRO A 39 -12.71 -11.71 -9.87
CA PRO A 39 -11.78 -11.64 -10.99
C PRO A 39 -10.52 -12.41 -10.65
N THR A 40 -10.17 -13.38 -11.47
CA THR A 40 -8.98 -14.21 -11.31
C THR A 40 -7.79 -13.67 -12.10
N LYS A 41 -8.07 -12.85 -13.11
CA LYS A 41 -7.06 -12.23 -13.95
C LYS A 41 -7.23 -10.72 -13.92
N LEU A 42 -6.16 -10.02 -13.56
CA LEU A 42 -5.97 -8.61 -13.79
C LEU A 42 -4.80 -8.50 -14.77
N GLU A 43 -5.09 -8.21 -16.03
CA GLU A 43 -4.05 -7.99 -17.03
C GLU A 43 -3.87 -6.50 -17.21
N VAL A 44 -2.66 -6.03 -17.08
CA VAL A 44 -2.31 -4.64 -17.35
C VAL A 44 -1.43 -4.61 -18.59
N GLN A 45 -1.92 -3.94 -19.62
CA GLN A 45 -1.21 -3.71 -20.86
C GLN A 45 -0.81 -2.24 -20.91
N THR A 46 0.43 -1.96 -20.58
CA THR A 46 0.99 -0.60 -20.64
C THR A 46 1.77 -0.44 -21.93
N ASP A 47 1.59 0.65 -22.64
CA ASP A 47 2.42 0.98 -23.79
C ASP A 47 3.85 1.29 -23.33
N ARG A 48 4.79 0.43 -23.77
CA ARG A 48 6.19 0.48 -23.34
C ARG A 48 6.91 1.78 -23.73
N SER A 49 6.37 2.52 -24.71
CA SER A 49 7.02 3.73 -25.22
C SER A 49 6.76 4.98 -24.40
N ALA A 50 5.60 5.09 -23.74
CA ALA A 50 5.22 6.31 -23.04
C ALA A 50 4.89 6.13 -21.55
N GLN A 51 4.64 4.92 -21.08
CA GLN A 51 4.19 4.61 -19.70
C GLN A 51 2.98 5.45 -19.20
N ARG A 52 2.34 6.19 -20.10
CA ARG A 52 1.23 7.11 -19.80
C ARG A 52 -0.14 6.55 -20.13
N ILE A 53 -0.19 5.55 -21.02
CA ILE A 53 -1.43 4.90 -21.44
C ILE A 53 -1.38 3.45 -20.99
N GLY A 54 -2.39 3.03 -20.25
CA GLY A 54 -2.54 1.66 -19.81
C GLY A 54 -3.96 1.16 -19.95
N THR A 55 -4.09 -0.10 -20.36
CA THR A 55 -5.36 -0.82 -20.39
C THR A 55 -5.36 -1.85 -19.29
N VAL A 56 -6.29 -1.73 -18.35
CA VAL A 56 -6.49 -2.69 -17.26
C VAL A 56 -7.71 -3.54 -17.60
N VAL A 57 -7.51 -4.86 -17.68
CA VAL A 57 -8.56 -5.83 -17.99
C VAL A 57 -8.82 -6.67 -16.76
N ALA A 58 -10.07 -6.66 -16.29
CA ALA A 58 -10.56 -7.50 -15.20
C ALA A 58 -11.59 -8.49 -15.71
N GLU A 59 -11.31 -9.79 -15.58
CA GLU A 59 -12.20 -10.88 -15.96
C GLU A 59 -11.96 -12.14 -15.11
N PRO A 60 -12.98 -12.98 -14.85
CA PRO A 60 -14.41 -12.73 -15.07
C PRO A 60 -15.01 -11.89 -13.93
N LEU A 61 -16.06 -11.13 -14.23
CA LEU A 61 -16.88 -10.41 -13.25
C LEU A 61 -18.30 -10.91 -13.33
N GLU A 62 -19.02 -10.88 -12.22
CA GLU A 62 -20.45 -11.19 -12.18
C GLU A 62 -21.24 -10.20 -13.05
N ARG A 63 -22.32 -10.64 -13.62
CA ARG A 63 -23.17 -9.86 -14.53
C ARG A 63 -23.58 -8.52 -13.90
N GLY A 64 -23.30 -7.41 -14.60
CA GLY A 64 -23.59 -6.04 -14.17
C GLY A 64 -22.48 -5.39 -13.34
N PHE A 65 -21.54 -6.17 -12.75
CA PHE A 65 -20.42 -5.60 -11.99
C PHE A 65 -19.42 -4.86 -12.88
N GLY A 66 -19.27 -5.25 -14.14
CA GLY A 66 -18.44 -4.54 -15.10
C GLY A 66 -18.83 -3.07 -15.23
N LEU A 67 -20.13 -2.78 -15.39
CA LEU A 67 -20.64 -1.41 -15.47
C LEU A 67 -20.50 -0.66 -14.14
N THR A 68 -20.83 -1.30 -13.01
CA THR A 68 -20.78 -0.70 -11.68
C THR A 68 -19.34 -0.31 -11.32
N LEU A 69 -18.40 -1.23 -11.44
CA LEU A 69 -16.99 -0.99 -11.13
C LEU A 69 -16.35 -0.03 -12.13
N GLY A 70 -16.62 -0.19 -13.42
CA GLY A 70 -16.08 0.70 -14.47
C GLY A 70 -16.48 2.16 -14.26
N ASN A 71 -17.76 2.42 -13.96
CA ASN A 71 -18.23 3.77 -13.69
C ASN A 71 -17.69 4.33 -12.36
N ALA A 72 -17.67 3.51 -11.29
CA ALA A 72 -17.14 3.93 -10.00
C ALA A 72 -15.63 4.28 -10.07
N LEU A 73 -14.84 3.40 -10.66
CA LEU A 73 -13.40 3.62 -10.85
C LEU A 73 -13.13 4.84 -11.74
N ARG A 74 -13.84 4.98 -12.86
CA ARG A 74 -13.69 6.16 -13.73
C ARG A 74 -13.93 7.45 -12.97
N ARG A 75 -14.97 7.53 -12.16
CA ARG A 75 -15.29 8.75 -11.39
C ARG A 75 -14.22 9.07 -10.36
N VAL A 76 -13.75 8.05 -9.63
CA VAL A 76 -12.70 8.26 -8.61
C VAL A 76 -11.37 8.63 -9.24
N LEU A 77 -11.00 8.00 -10.36
CA LEU A 77 -9.78 8.32 -11.11
C LEU A 77 -9.73 9.80 -11.53
N LEU A 78 -10.85 10.33 -12.02
CA LEU A 78 -10.90 11.70 -12.51
C LEU A 78 -11.05 12.76 -11.42
N SER A 79 -11.58 12.42 -10.23
CA SER A 79 -11.96 13.42 -9.22
C SER A 79 -11.16 13.35 -7.92
N SER A 80 -10.61 12.19 -7.56
CA SER A 80 -10.18 11.96 -6.18
C SER A 80 -8.68 11.76 -6.01
N LEU A 81 -7.94 11.52 -7.10
CA LEU A 81 -6.49 11.38 -7.05
C LEU A 81 -5.84 12.72 -6.79
N ARG A 82 -4.79 12.71 -5.97
CA ARG A 82 -3.96 13.87 -5.68
C ARG A 82 -2.90 14.01 -6.76
N GLY A 83 -2.64 15.26 -7.15
CA GLY A 83 -1.51 15.64 -7.99
C GLY A 83 -1.02 17.03 -7.62
N SER A 84 -0.15 17.60 -8.43
CA SER A 84 0.45 18.91 -8.24
C SER A 84 0.25 19.77 -9.49
N ALA A 85 0.02 21.05 -9.29
CA ALA A 85 -0.15 22.00 -10.39
C ALA A 85 0.35 23.39 -10.00
N ILE A 86 0.60 24.23 -11.00
CA ILE A 86 0.93 25.64 -10.81
C ILE A 86 -0.37 26.39 -10.53
N THR A 87 -0.45 27.06 -9.38
CA THR A 87 -1.64 27.81 -8.92
C THR A 87 -1.55 29.29 -9.18
N SER A 88 -0.33 29.85 -9.23
CA SER A 88 -0.14 31.25 -9.52
C SER A 88 1.19 31.53 -10.22
N LEU A 89 1.21 32.63 -10.97
CA LEU A 89 2.35 33.12 -11.70
C LEU A 89 2.54 34.61 -11.34
N ARG A 90 3.78 35.00 -11.14
CA ARG A 90 4.19 36.41 -11.05
C ARG A 90 5.30 36.67 -12.06
N ILE A 91 5.12 37.74 -12.84
CA ILE A 91 6.06 38.17 -13.89
C ILE A 91 6.53 39.58 -13.55
N ASP A 92 7.82 39.80 -13.60
CA ASP A 92 8.37 41.12 -13.39
C ASP A 92 7.90 42.10 -14.48
N GLY A 93 7.30 43.22 -14.08
CA GLY A 93 6.79 44.24 -14.99
C GLY A 93 5.38 44.01 -15.56
N VAL A 94 4.70 42.90 -15.16
CA VAL A 94 3.33 42.59 -15.57
C VAL A 94 2.37 42.75 -14.39
N LEU A 95 1.24 43.41 -14.59
CA LEU A 95 0.24 43.66 -13.54
C LEU A 95 -1.01 42.79 -13.67
N HIS A 96 -1.33 42.30 -14.85
CA HIS A 96 -2.52 41.46 -15.11
C HIS A 96 -2.31 40.57 -16.34
N GLU A 97 -3.15 39.54 -16.47
CA GLU A 97 -3.06 38.48 -17.48
C GLU A 97 -3.23 38.97 -18.93
N PHE A 98 -3.88 40.12 -19.14
CA PHE A 98 -4.13 40.69 -20.47
C PHE A 98 -2.99 41.61 -20.93
N SER A 99 -1.80 41.47 -20.41
CA SER A 99 -0.61 42.23 -20.77
C SER A 99 0.24 41.46 -21.78
N SER A 100 1.07 42.20 -22.53
CA SER A 100 2.18 41.62 -23.29
C SER A 100 3.48 41.80 -22.52
N ILE A 101 4.42 40.87 -22.72
CA ILE A 101 5.74 40.91 -22.09
C ILE A 101 6.72 41.47 -23.16
N ALA A 102 7.48 42.48 -22.80
CA ALA A 102 8.45 43.08 -23.73
C ALA A 102 9.53 42.07 -24.15
N GLY A 103 9.70 41.83 -25.45
CA GLY A 103 10.68 40.90 -25.98
C GLY A 103 10.28 39.42 -25.90
N VAL A 104 9.06 39.10 -25.51
CA VAL A 104 8.47 37.74 -25.58
C VAL A 104 7.45 37.72 -26.70
N ARG A 105 7.45 36.67 -27.48
CA ARG A 105 6.57 36.51 -28.63
C ARG A 105 5.13 36.18 -28.21
N GLU A 106 4.99 35.38 -27.19
CA GLU A 106 3.71 34.93 -26.65
C GLU A 106 3.16 35.96 -25.66
N ASP A 107 1.83 36.11 -25.63
CA ASP A 107 1.14 36.90 -24.61
C ASP A 107 1.10 36.15 -23.26
N VAL A 108 0.86 36.89 -22.16
CA VAL A 108 0.77 36.28 -20.80
C VAL A 108 -0.25 35.15 -20.75
N ILE A 109 -1.38 35.29 -21.47
CA ILE A 109 -2.42 34.22 -21.53
C ILE A 109 -1.85 32.96 -22.18
N GLU A 110 -1.11 33.06 -23.27
CA GLU A 110 -0.49 31.91 -23.94
C GLU A 110 0.56 31.26 -23.03
N VAL A 111 1.37 32.07 -22.34
CA VAL A 111 2.32 31.56 -21.32
C VAL A 111 1.60 30.82 -20.21
N VAL A 112 0.49 31.34 -19.69
CA VAL A 112 -0.33 30.68 -18.66
C VAL A 112 -0.87 29.35 -19.16
N LEU A 113 -1.36 29.29 -20.41
CA LEU A 113 -1.85 28.03 -21.00
C LEU A 113 -0.73 27.00 -21.14
N ASN A 114 0.47 27.40 -21.57
CA ASN A 114 1.62 26.50 -21.64
C ASN A 114 2.05 26.00 -20.25
N LEU A 115 2.03 26.87 -19.24
CA LEU A 115 2.35 26.50 -17.86
C LEU A 115 1.35 25.50 -17.27
N LYS A 116 0.06 25.58 -17.63
CA LYS A 116 -0.98 24.63 -17.19
C LYS A 116 -0.76 23.20 -17.69
N ASP A 117 -0.10 23.07 -18.85
CA ASP A 117 0.16 21.76 -19.46
C ASP A 117 1.37 21.05 -18.87
N ILE A 118 2.17 21.74 -18.05
CA ILE A 118 3.35 21.15 -17.41
C ILE A 118 2.93 20.12 -16.35
N ALA A 119 3.32 18.87 -16.55
CA ALA A 119 3.14 17.81 -15.58
C ALA A 119 4.23 17.88 -14.48
N LEU A 120 3.81 18.07 -13.24
CA LEU A 120 4.67 18.27 -12.07
C LEU A 120 4.41 17.20 -11.02
N ARG A 121 5.49 16.66 -10.45
CA ARG A 121 5.43 15.81 -9.24
C ARG A 121 6.07 16.58 -8.10
N MET A 122 5.33 16.77 -7.02
CA MET A 122 5.84 17.43 -5.82
C MET A 122 6.04 16.43 -4.69
N HIS A 123 7.22 16.49 -4.08
CA HIS A 123 7.58 15.73 -2.89
C HIS A 123 7.45 16.64 -1.67
N GLY A 124 6.45 16.40 -0.84
CA GLY A 124 6.20 17.21 0.36
C GLY A 124 4.84 17.91 0.35
N GLU A 125 4.54 18.59 1.44
CA GLU A 125 3.29 19.31 1.65
C GLU A 125 3.49 20.82 1.63
N GLY A 126 2.43 21.54 1.26
CA GLY A 126 2.37 23.01 1.25
C GLY A 126 2.81 23.64 -0.07
N PRO A 127 2.58 24.97 -0.22
CA PRO A 127 2.93 25.71 -1.40
C PRO A 127 4.46 25.83 -1.55
N LYS A 128 4.99 25.57 -2.74
CA LYS A 128 6.40 25.70 -3.10
C LYS A 128 6.55 26.76 -4.16
N ARG A 129 7.53 27.65 -4.00
CA ARG A 129 7.86 28.64 -5.00
C ARG A 129 9.05 28.18 -5.81
N VAL A 130 8.94 28.30 -7.12
CA VAL A 130 9.98 28.00 -8.10
C VAL A 130 10.20 29.20 -9.01
N SER A 131 11.40 29.37 -9.51
CA SER A 131 11.74 30.47 -10.41
C SER A 131 12.12 29.94 -11.78
N LEU A 132 11.76 30.71 -12.82
CA LEU A 132 12.19 30.50 -14.18
C LEU A 132 12.85 31.79 -14.65
N LYS A 133 14.15 31.73 -14.89
CA LYS A 133 14.95 32.83 -15.38
C LYS A 133 15.57 32.40 -16.70
N ALA A 134 15.37 33.23 -17.72
CA ALA A 134 15.96 32.97 -19.01
C ALA A 134 16.34 34.31 -19.70
N ASP A 135 17.49 34.28 -20.35
CA ASP A 135 18.00 35.39 -21.17
C ASP A 135 18.01 34.97 -22.64
N GLY A 136 17.41 35.79 -23.50
CA GLY A 136 17.22 35.44 -24.91
C GLY A 136 18.48 35.59 -25.78
N PRO A 137 18.42 35.27 -27.08
CA PRO A 137 17.23 34.78 -27.82
C PRO A 137 17.09 33.27 -27.80
N GLY A 138 15.89 32.76 -27.70
CA GLY A 138 15.64 31.30 -27.74
C GLY A 138 14.26 30.88 -27.28
N LYS A 139 14.01 29.57 -27.36
CA LYS A 139 12.84 28.96 -26.77
C LYS A 139 13.16 28.62 -25.32
N VAL A 140 12.33 29.06 -24.43
CA VAL A 140 12.41 28.71 -22.99
C VAL A 140 11.56 27.48 -22.77
N THR A 141 12.17 26.46 -22.18
CA THR A 141 11.53 25.17 -21.93
C THR A 141 11.21 24.97 -20.44
N ALA A 142 10.29 24.06 -20.15
CA ALA A 142 9.94 23.72 -18.78
C ALA A 142 11.15 23.18 -17.98
N GLY A 143 12.13 22.57 -18.65
CA GLY A 143 13.35 22.09 -18.03
C GLY A 143 14.27 23.18 -17.46
N GLU A 144 14.07 24.47 -17.83
CA GLU A 144 14.82 25.61 -17.32
C GLU A 144 14.26 26.15 -15.99
N ILE A 145 13.13 25.62 -15.52
CA ILE A 145 12.56 25.98 -14.23
C ILE A 145 13.46 25.46 -13.10
N GLU A 146 13.88 26.35 -12.22
CA GLU A 146 14.68 26.01 -11.04
C GLU A 146 13.79 25.37 -9.97
N THR A 147 13.60 24.04 -10.03
CA THR A 147 12.65 23.30 -9.19
C THR A 147 13.19 22.86 -7.82
N GLY A 148 14.50 22.90 -7.60
CA GLY A 148 15.10 22.34 -6.39
C GLY A 148 14.95 20.81 -6.31
N HIS A 149 15.01 20.25 -5.08
CA HIS A 149 14.89 18.80 -4.87
C HIS A 149 13.44 18.31 -4.65
N ASP A 150 12.52 19.24 -4.43
CA ASP A 150 11.16 18.92 -3.98
C ASP A 150 10.15 18.78 -5.15
N ILE A 151 10.51 19.22 -6.35
CA ILE A 151 9.63 19.21 -7.52
C ILE A 151 10.35 18.60 -8.71
N GLU A 152 9.69 17.68 -9.37
CA GLU A 152 10.16 16.98 -10.56
C GLU A 152 9.23 17.32 -11.73
N ILE A 153 9.81 17.72 -12.87
CA ILE A 153 9.09 18.02 -14.12
C ILE A 153 9.17 16.80 -15.02
N MET A 154 8.01 16.30 -15.46
CA MET A 154 7.95 15.11 -16.31
C MET A 154 8.30 15.44 -17.77
N ASP A 155 7.83 16.58 -18.28
CA ASP A 155 8.00 17.03 -19.66
C ASP A 155 8.94 18.24 -19.72
N THR A 156 10.24 18.00 -19.75
CA THR A 156 11.27 19.05 -19.81
C THR A 156 11.31 19.81 -21.13
N ASP A 157 10.87 19.19 -22.23
CA ASP A 157 10.94 19.74 -23.58
C ASP A 157 9.76 20.65 -23.93
N LEU A 158 8.77 20.80 -23.06
CA LEU A 158 7.60 21.62 -23.27
C LEU A 158 8.01 23.09 -23.32
N VAL A 159 7.67 23.79 -24.41
CA VAL A 159 8.02 25.19 -24.60
C VAL A 159 7.05 26.08 -23.82
N VAL A 160 7.57 26.90 -22.94
CA VAL A 160 6.81 27.89 -22.15
C VAL A 160 6.62 29.18 -22.91
N CYS A 161 7.71 29.73 -23.44
CA CYS A 161 7.69 30.96 -24.25
C CYS A 161 8.92 31.03 -25.16
N THR A 162 8.92 32.02 -26.08
CA THR A 162 10.02 32.31 -27.01
C THR A 162 10.52 33.73 -26.80
N LEU A 163 11.82 33.87 -26.56
CA LEU A 163 12.47 35.18 -26.35
C LEU A 163 13.08 35.72 -27.61
N ASP A 164 12.94 37.03 -27.81
CA ASP A 164 13.65 37.80 -28.82
C ASP A 164 15.06 38.17 -28.35
N LYS A 165 15.81 38.86 -29.23
CA LYS A 165 17.15 39.38 -28.92
C LYS A 165 17.06 40.41 -27.80
N ASP A 166 17.95 40.29 -26.81
CA ASP A 166 18.06 41.18 -25.66
C ASP A 166 16.86 41.16 -24.68
N ALA A 167 16.00 40.17 -24.77
CA ALA A 167 14.93 39.95 -23.80
C ALA A 167 15.40 39.09 -22.60
N SER A 168 15.02 39.48 -21.41
CA SER A 168 15.18 38.68 -20.18
C SER A 168 13.85 38.55 -19.46
N ILE A 169 13.60 37.38 -18.94
CA ILE A 169 12.39 37.08 -18.15
C ILE A 169 12.73 36.53 -16.77
N ASN A 170 11.89 36.88 -15.81
CA ASN A 170 11.90 36.32 -14.49
C ASN A 170 10.47 35.99 -14.06
N PHE A 171 10.15 34.71 -13.98
CA PHE A 171 8.87 34.19 -13.55
C PHE A 171 9.00 33.57 -12.16
N GLU A 172 8.13 33.95 -11.24
CA GLU A 172 7.93 33.24 -9.97
C GLU A 172 6.64 32.42 -10.08
N LEU A 173 6.75 31.11 -9.94
CA LEU A 173 5.65 30.18 -10.01
C LEU A 173 5.37 29.61 -8.62
N THR A 174 4.10 29.51 -8.25
CA THR A 174 3.70 28.79 -7.03
C THR A 174 3.11 27.45 -7.43
N VAL A 175 3.65 26.37 -6.88
CA VAL A 175 3.19 25.00 -7.10
C VAL A 175 2.55 24.49 -5.82
N GLU A 176 1.38 23.90 -5.95
CA GLU A 176 0.63 23.32 -4.84
C GLU A 176 0.15 21.91 -5.17
N SER A 177 -0.17 21.14 -4.13
CA SER A 177 -0.80 19.82 -4.27
C SER A 177 -2.28 19.89 -3.91
N GLY A 178 -3.11 19.28 -4.75
CA GLY A 178 -4.56 19.30 -4.56
C GLY A 178 -5.24 18.11 -5.20
N LYS A 179 -6.56 18.21 -5.36
CA LYS A 179 -7.40 17.19 -6.00
C LYS A 179 -8.34 17.85 -7.02
N GLY A 180 -8.53 17.16 -8.15
CA GLY A 180 -9.49 17.58 -9.17
C GLY A 180 -9.12 18.92 -9.82
N TYR A 181 -10.11 19.77 -10.05
CA TYR A 181 -9.98 21.09 -10.68
C TYR A 181 -10.33 22.20 -9.67
N VAL A 182 -9.47 23.20 -9.60
CA VAL A 182 -9.67 24.42 -8.79
C VAL A 182 -9.56 25.63 -9.69
N ALA A 183 -10.59 26.45 -9.73
CA ALA A 183 -10.63 27.66 -10.54
C ALA A 183 -9.68 28.74 -9.98
N ALA A 184 -9.11 29.56 -10.86
CA ALA A 184 -8.19 30.64 -10.52
C ALA A 184 -8.71 31.57 -9.41
N ALA A 185 -10.01 31.85 -9.40
CA ALA A 185 -10.63 32.71 -8.37
C ALA A 185 -10.52 32.13 -6.95
N GLN A 186 -10.37 30.81 -6.80
CA GLN A 186 -10.18 30.14 -5.51
C GLN A 186 -8.71 30.03 -5.09
N ASN A 187 -7.80 30.22 -6.06
CA ASN A 187 -6.34 30.19 -5.83
C ASN A 187 -5.76 31.56 -5.45
N VAL A 188 -6.60 32.58 -5.32
CA VAL A 188 -6.15 33.91 -4.90
C VAL A 188 -6.03 33.94 -3.38
N PRO A 189 -4.85 34.15 -2.79
CA PRO A 189 -4.71 34.35 -1.36
C PRO A 189 -5.31 35.71 -0.95
N ASP A 190 -5.84 35.80 0.28
CA ASP A 190 -6.46 37.05 0.80
C ASP A 190 -5.49 38.25 0.76
N ASP A 191 -4.19 38.01 0.93
CA ASP A 191 -3.12 39.02 0.89
C ASP A 191 -2.32 38.94 -0.43
N ALA A 192 -3.00 38.75 -1.57
CA ALA A 192 -2.34 38.64 -2.88
C ALA A 192 -1.52 39.89 -3.20
N PRO A 193 -0.22 39.78 -3.53
CA PRO A 193 0.59 40.89 -3.95
C PRO A 193 0.12 41.41 -5.34
N ILE A 194 0.32 42.71 -5.59
CA ILE A 194 0.01 43.31 -6.88
C ILE A 194 0.86 42.64 -7.96
N GLY A 195 0.24 42.24 -9.09
CA GLY A 195 0.91 41.55 -10.19
C GLY A 195 0.95 40.02 -10.07
N LEU A 196 0.24 39.44 -9.06
CA LEU A 196 0.02 37.99 -9.00
C LEU A 196 -1.08 37.63 -10.00
N VAL A 197 -0.79 36.73 -10.93
CA VAL A 197 -1.73 36.16 -11.89
C VAL A 197 -2.15 34.78 -11.37
N PRO A 198 -3.38 34.61 -10.91
CA PRO A 198 -3.87 33.30 -10.48
C PRO A 198 -4.14 32.41 -11.70
N ILE A 199 -3.82 31.14 -11.59
CA ILE A 199 -3.99 30.14 -12.64
C ILE A 199 -4.99 29.08 -12.18
N ASP A 200 -5.85 28.65 -13.11
CA ASP A 200 -6.68 27.45 -12.86
C ASP A 200 -5.78 26.24 -12.70
N ALA A 201 -5.95 25.50 -11.64
CA ALA A 201 -5.15 24.32 -11.34
C ALA A 201 -5.93 23.03 -11.65
N MET A 202 -5.38 22.21 -12.54
CA MET A 202 -5.82 20.85 -12.77
C MET A 202 -4.87 19.91 -12.03
N PHE A 203 -5.27 19.49 -10.82
CA PHE A 203 -4.43 18.63 -9.98
C PHE A 203 -4.52 17.15 -10.33
N SER A 204 -5.56 16.73 -11.09
CA SER A 204 -5.73 15.33 -11.42
C SER A 204 -4.58 14.82 -12.30
N PRO A 205 -3.84 13.78 -11.87
CA PRO A 205 -2.80 13.17 -12.69
C PRO A 205 -3.37 12.34 -13.85
N VAL A 206 -4.68 12.11 -13.87
CA VAL A 206 -5.36 11.34 -14.91
C VAL A 206 -6.03 12.28 -15.87
N ARG A 207 -5.62 12.21 -17.15
CA ARG A 207 -6.18 13.05 -18.23
C ARG A 207 -7.45 12.48 -18.82
N GLN A 208 -7.45 11.18 -19.12
CA GLN A 208 -8.59 10.52 -19.74
C GLN A 208 -8.82 9.12 -19.16
N VAL A 209 -10.09 8.77 -18.97
CA VAL A 209 -10.51 7.42 -18.60
C VAL A 209 -11.69 7.00 -19.48
N SER A 210 -11.55 5.88 -20.15
CA SER A 210 -12.63 5.19 -20.85
C SER A 210 -12.73 3.75 -20.42
N TYR A 211 -13.94 3.20 -20.40
CA TYR A 211 -14.11 1.79 -20.10
C TYR A 211 -15.07 1.14 -21.08
N LYS A 212 -14.88 -0.17 -21.30
CA LYS A 212 -15.73 -1.02 -22.12
C LYS A 212 -16.07 -2.27 -21.32
N VAL A 213 -17.32 -2.70 -21.42
CA VAL A 213 -17.79 -3.96 -20.82
C VAL A 213 -18.18 -4.89 -21.95
N ASP A 214 -17.52 -6.02 -22.02
CA ASP A 214 -17.79 -7.09 -22.96
C ASP A 214 -18.26 -8.33 -22.18
N HIS A 215 -18.84 -9.33 -22.87
CA HIS A 215 -19.17 -10.60 -22.25
C HIS A 215 -18.00 -11.59 -22.34
N THR A 216 -17.81 -12.37 -21.30
CA THR A 216 -16.82 -13.43 -21.24
C THR A 216 -17.45 -14.75 -20.84
N ARG A 217 -16.78 -15.86 -21.19
CA ARG A 217 -17.25 -17.22 -20.91
C ARG A 217 -16.48 -17.85 -19.76
N VAL A 218 -17.22 -18.41 -18.82
CA VAL A 218 -16.66 -19.24 -17.75
C VAL A 218 -17.31 -20.63 -17.81
N GLY A 219 -16.58 -21.63 -18.26
CA GLY A 219 -17.11 -22.97 -18.45
C GLY A 219 -18.25 -23.02 -19.48
N GLN A 220 -19.45 -23.35 -19.05
CA GLN A 220 -20.68 -23.38 -19.91
C GLN A 220 -21.48 -22.08 -19.86
N ALA A 221 -21.22 -21.20 -18.88
CA ALA A 221 -21.93 -19.94 -18.76
C ALA A 221 -21.19 -18.83 -19.56
N THR A 222 -21.97 -18.02 -20.31
CA THR A 222 -21.46 -16.97 -21.21
C THR A 222 -21.87 -15.57 -20.74
N ASP A 223 -22.50 -15.44 -19.57
CA ASP A 223 -23.13 -14.22 -19.09
C ASP A 223 -22.25 -13.40 -18.13
N TYR A 224 -20.97 -13.70 -18.05
CA TYR A 224 -20.04 -12.94 -17.20
C TYR A 224 -19.52 -11.72 -17.92
N ASP A 225 -19.23 -10.67 -17.14
CA ASP A 225 -18.68 -9.43 -17.65
C ASP A 225 -17.15 -9.47 -17.71
N LYS A 226 -16.62 -8.82 -18.73
CA LYS A 226 -15.20 -8.47 -18.88
C LYS A 226 -15.12 -6.95 -18.92
N LEU A 227 -14.44 -6.36 -17.94
CA LEU A 227 -14.18 -4.93 -17.86
C LEU A 227 -12.82 -4.62 -18.45
N SER A 228 -12.79 -3.77 -19.47
CA SER A 228 -11.56 -3.18 -20.03
C SER A 228 -11.55 -1.69 -19.73
N LEU A 229 -10.62 -1.22 -18.92
CA LEU A 229 -10.47 0.16 -18.49
C LEU A 229 -9.21 0.76 -19.12
N ASN A 230 -9.36 1.78 -19.96
CA ASN A 230 -8.25 2.52 -20.55
C ASN A 230 -8.03 3.79 -19.75
N VAL A 231 -6.81 3.97 -19.25
CA VAL A 231 -6.41 5.11 -18.44
C VAL A 231 -5.24 5.81 -19.09
N GLU A 232 -5.37 7.12 -19.30
CA GLU A 232 -4.30 7.98 -19.76
C GLU A 232 -3.90 8.94 -18.63
N THR A 233 -2.62 8.97 -18.28
CA THR A 233 -2.05 9.80 -17.23
C THR A 233 -1.12 10.86 -17.83
N ASP A 234 -0.77 11.84 -17.03
CA ASP A 234 0.20 12.88 -17.37
C ASP A 234 1.68 12.42 -17.25
N GLY A 235 1.90 11.19 -16.72
CA GLY A 235 3.23 10.63 -16.46
C GLY A 235 3.72 10.79 -15.02
N THR A 236 3.04 11.58 -14.19
CA THR A 236 3.37 11.69 -12.75
C THR A 236 3.04 10.41 -11.98
N VAL A 237 2.00 9.69 -12.40
CA VAL A 237 1.57 8.40 -11.83
C VAL A 237 1.41 7.39 -12.96
N THR A 238 1.82 6.15 -12.74
CA THR A 238 1.57 5.08 -13.71
C THR A 238 0.08 4.73 -13.78
N PRO A 239 -0.46 4.30 -14.93
CA PRO A 239 -1.85 3.87 -15.02
C PRO A 239 -2.22 2.76 -14.03
N GLU A 240 -1.30 1.86 -13.73
CA GLU A 240 -1.46 0.76 -12.76
C GLU A 240 -1.65 1.29 -11.35
N ASP A 241 -0.75 2.18 -10.92
CA ASP A 241 -0.82 2.79 -9.59
C ASP A 241 -2.06 3.68 -9.45
N ALA A 242 -2.44 4.40 -10.51
CA ALA A 242 -3.64 5.22 -10.51
C ALA A 242 -4.89 4.37 -10.24
N VAL A 243 -5.04 3.22 -10.94
CA VAL A 243 -6.17 2.30 -10.72
C VAL A 243 -6.12 1.67 -9.34
N ALA A 244 -4.94 1.27 -8.87
CA ALA A 244 -4.77 0.70 -7.52
C ALA A 244 -5.16 1.71 -6.42
N LEU A 245 -4.73 2.97 -6.54
CA LEU A 245 -5.10 4.05 -5.62
C LEU A 245 -6.61 4.33 -5.66
N ALA A 246 -7.22 4.37 -6.85
CA ALA A 246 -8.66 4.57 -6.99
C ALA A 246 -9.47 3.42 -6.37
N ALA A 247 -9.03 2.17 -6.56
CA ALA A 247 -9.64 1.00 -5.93
C ALA A 247 -9.51 1.06 -4.40
N ARG A 248 -8.36 1.47 -3.88
CA ARG A 248 -8.13 1.63 -2.44
C ARG A 248 -9.05 2.70 -1.84
N ILE A 249 -9.18 3.86 -2.51
CA ILE A 249 -10.10 4.93 -2.06
C ILE A 249 -11.54 4.41 -2.00
N LEU A 250 -11.99 3.66 -3.03
CA LEU A 250 -13.33 3.07 -3.03
C LEU A 250 -13.52 2.10 -1.89
N THR A 251 -12.56 1.22 -1.64
CA THR A 251 -12.61 0.25 -0.55
C THR A 251 -12.72 0.94 0.80
N ASP A 252 -11.88 1.95 1.05
CA ASP A 252 -11.90 2.69 2.31
C ASP A 252 -13.22 3.44 2.53
N GLN A 253 -13.80 4.00 1.47
CA GLN A 253 -15.11 4.67 1.56
C GLN A 253 -16.28 3.69 1.76
N LEU A 254 -16.19 2.48 1.20
CA LEU A 254 -17.22 1.45 1.34
C LEU A 254 -17.14 0.72 2.69
N GLN A 255 -15.98 0.73 3.33
CA GLN A 255 -15.77 0.04 4.62
C GLN A 255 -16.74 0.54 5.70
N LEU A 256 -17.09 1.84 5.69
CA LEU A 256 -18.03 2.41 6.64
C LEU A 256 -19.46 1.82 6.54
N PHE A 257 -19.83 1.29 5.36
CA PHE A 257 -21.14 0.68 5.11
C PHE A 257 -21.21 -0.78 5.55
N ILE A 258 -20.06 -1.38 5.89
CA ILE A 258 -19.98 -2.74 6.42
C ILE A 258 -20.23 -2.64 7.93
N ASN A 259 -21.42 -3.05 8.40
CA ASN A 259 -21.86 -2.92 9.80
C ASN A 259 -21.94 -4.27 10.54
N PHE A 260 -21.45 -5.34 9.93
CA PHE A 260 -21.40 -6.67 10.54
C PHE A 260 -19.93 -7.10 10.71
N GLU A 261 -19.67 -7.84 11.77
CA GLU A 261 -18.37 -8.47 12.00
C GLU A 261 -18.15 -9.51 10.91
N GLU A 262 -17.21 -9.26 10.02
CA GLU A 262 -16.75 -10.32 9.12
C GLU A 262 -16.14 -11.41 9.99
N PRO A 263 -16.59 -12.69 9.83
CA PRO A 263 -15.84 -13.78 10.41
C PRO A 263 -14.43 -13.63 9.85
N THR A 264 -13.47 -13.47 10.73
CA THR A 264 -12.06 -13.50 10.37
C THR A 264 -11.94 -14.73 9.49
N LYS A 265 -11.72 -14.55 8.17
CA LYS A 265 -11.28 -15.67 7.38
C LYS A 265 -10.04 -16.15 8.08
N GLU A 266 -10.15 -17.26 8.75
CA GLU A 266 -9.04 -18.17 8.80
C GLU A 266 -8.73 -18.40 7.32
N THR A 267 -7.89 -17.51 6.76
CA THR A 267 -7.19 -17.80 5.53
C THR A 267 -6.64 -19.18 5.77
N GLY A 268 -7.13 -20.17 5.05
CA GLY A 268 -6.61 -21.53 5.05
C GLY A 268 -5.23 -21.64 4.37
N VAL A 269 -4.35 -20.71 4.61
CA VAL A 269 -3.05 -20.96 5.12
C VAL A 269 -3.40 -21.48 6.54
N GLU A 270 -3.32 -22.80 6.74
CA GLU A 270 -2.83 -23.26 7.99
C GLU A 270 -1.68 -22.33 8.34
N ALA A 271 -1.97 -21.21 9.04
CA ALA A 271 -1.10 -20.77 10.06
C ALA A 271 -1.09 -22.03 10.95
N VAL A 272 -0.18 -22.93 10.67
CA VAL A 272 0.51 -23.63 11.73
C VAL A 272 0.70 -22.46 12.69
N GLU A 273 -0.11 -22.40 13.77
CA GLU A 273 0.28 -21.73 14.97
C GLU A 273 1.66 -22.33 15.18
N GLU A 274 2.67 -21.63 14.66
CA GLU A 274 4.01 -21.90 15.10
C GLU A 274 3.86 -21.71 16.59
N PRO A 275 3.87 -22.78 17.39
CA PRO A 275 3.94 -22.63 18.81
C PRO A 275 5.09 -21.67 18.95
N ALA A 276 4.88 -20.55 19.66
CA ALA A 276 5.86 -19.49 19.77
C ALA A 276 7.10 -20.00 20.52
N PHE A 277 7.68 -21.06 20.00
CA PHE A 277 8.94 -21.61 20.43
C PHE A 277 10.00 -20.60 20.01
N ASN A 278 10.71 -20.11 20.98
CA ASN A 278 11.90 -19.33 20.74
C ASN A 278 12.77 -20.11 19.72
N ALA A 279 13.07 -19.55 18.56
CA ALA A 279 13.84 -20.21 17.51
C ALA A 279 15.15 -20.84 18.04
N ASN A 280 15.68 -20.30 19.15
CA ASN A 280 16.82 -20.83 19.85
C ASN A 280 16.59 -22.22 20.46
N LEU A 281 15.35 -22.63 20.75
CA LEU A 281 15.05 -23.95 21.32
C LEU A 281 15.18 -25.09 20.31
N LEU A 282 14.99 -24.79 19.01
CA LEU A 282 15.10 -25.74 17.89
C LEU A 282 16.53 -25.95 17.40
N ARG A 283 17.50 -25.15 17.89
CA ARG A 283 18.91 -25.31 17.53
C ARG A 283 19.52 -26.53 18.22
N LYS A 284 20.50 -27.12 17.55
CA LYS A 284 21.20 -28.29 18.08
C LYS A 284 22.19 -27.87 19.18
N VAL A 285 22.33 -28.71 20.18
CA VAL A 285 23.27 -28.51 21.29
C VAL A 285 24.73 -28.47 20.80
N ASP A 286 25.02 -29.10 19.65
CA ASP A 286 26.34 -29.07 19.02
C ASP A 286 26.78 -27.68 18.53
N GLU A 287 25.82 -26.77 18.31
CA GLU A 287 26.07 -25.37 17.90
C GLU A 287 26.44 -24.47 19.09
N LEU A 288 26.23 -24.95 20.30
CA LEU A 288 26.65 -24.23 21.49
C LEU A 288 28.17 -24.37 21.63
N GLU A 289 28.86 -23.26 21.86
CA GLU A 289 30.31 -23.23 22.12
C GLU A 289 30.64 -23.85 23.48
N LEU A 290 30.33 -25.14 23.65
CA LEU A 290 30.60 -25.89 24.86
C LEU A 290 31.95 -26.63 24.79
N SER A 291 32.54 -26.89 25.94
CA SER A 291 33.73 -27.74 25.98
C SER A 291 33.42 -29.16 25.48
N VAL A 292 34.37 -29.79 24.80
CA VAL A 292 34.25 -31.18 24.27
C VAL A 292 33.72 -32.15 25.31
N ARG A 293 34.08 -31.92 26.58
CA ARG A 293 33.62 -32.78 27.69
C ARG A 293 32.14 -32.58 28.00
N SER A 294 31.66 -31.33 27.99
CA SER A 294 30.27 -30.98 28.24
C SER A 294 29.38 -31.46 27.06
N ALA A 295 29.82 -31.27 25.82
CA ALA A 295 29.10 -31.74 24.65
C ALA A 295 28.96 -33.26 24.58
N ASN A 296 30.03 -34.01 24.91
CA ASN A 296 29.98 -35.48 24.93
C ASN A 296 29.05 -36.01 26.05
N CYS A 297 28.97 -35.33 27.20
CA CYS A 297 28.04 -35.72 28.25
C CYS A 297 26.58 -35.55 27.85
N LEU A 298 26.24 -34.44 27.12
CA LEU A 298 24.90 -34.18 26.62
C LEU A 298 24.50 -35.18 25.54
N LYS A 299 25.40 -35.57 24.65
CA LYS A 299 25.19 -36.61 23.64
C LYS A 299 24.91 -37.98 24.26
N ASN A 300 25.63 -38.33 25.31
CA ASN A 300 25.43 -39.61 26.01
C ASN A 300 24.06 -39.68 26.71
N ASP A 301 23.48 -38.56 27.07
CA ASP A 301 22.15 -38.44 27.70
C ASP A 301 21.02 -38.22 26.68
N ASN A 302 21.32 -38.40 25.37
CA ASN A 302 20.42 -38.22 24.23
C ASN A 302 19.75 -36.83 24.15
N ILE A 303 20.42 -35.78 24.61
CA ILE A 303 19.98 -34.40 24.52
C ILE A 303 20.51 -33.83 23.20
N VAL A 304 19.61 -33.66 22.20
CA VAL A 304 19.98 -33.21 20.85
C VAL A 304 19.69 -31.75 20.66
N TYR A 305 18.57 -31.25 21.14
CA TYR A 305 18.09 -29.89 20.97
C TYR A 305 18.22 -29.06 22.26
N ILE A 306 18.34 -27.75 22.11
CA ILE A 306 18.40 -26.84 23.28
C ILE A 306 17.12 -26.93 24.12
N GLY A 307 15.97 -27.16 23.45
CA GLY A 307 14.70 -27.36 24.15
C GLY A 307 14.68 -28.55 25.08
N ASP A 308 15.34 -29.67 24.75
CA ASP A 308 15.51 -30.83 25.62
C ASP A 308 16.37 -30.49 26.83
N LEU A 309 17.42 -29.69 26.63
CA LEU A 309 18.33 -29.26 27.67
C LEU A 309 17.64 -28.33 28.69
N VAL A 310 16.83 -27.39 28.21
CA VAL A 310 16.15 -26.40 29.07
C VAL A 310 15.11 -27.02 29.96
N GLN A 311 14.47 -28.14 29.55
CA GLN A 311 13.51 -28.90 30.39
C GLN A 311 14.18 -29.65 31.55
N LYS A 312 15.46 -29.99 31.43
CA LYS A 312 16.17 -30.68 32.51
C LYS A 312 16.45 -29.74 33.67
N THR A 313 16.24 -30.28 34.88
CA THR A 313 16.60 -29.55 36.11
C THR A 313 18.09 -29.66 36.40
N GLU A 314 18.63 -28.70 37.15
CA GLU A 314 20.03 -28.76 37.62
C GLU A 314 20.36 -30.07 38.35
N GLY A 315 19.39 -30.61 39.11
CA GLY A 315 19.50 -31.89 39.83
C GLY A 315 19.62 -33.08 38.90
N ASP A 316 18.92 -33.07 37.78
CA ASP A 316 18.95 -34.15 36.78
C ASP A 316 20.28 -34.10 36.01
N MET A 317 20.78 -32.94 35.69
CA MET A 317 22.07 -32.74 35.02
C MET A 317 23.25 -33.22 35.90
N LEU A 318 23.19 -33.03 37.21
CA LEU A 318 24.21 -33.50 38.15
C LEU A 318 24.16 -35.03 38.39
N ARG A 319 23.07 -35.70 38.05
CA ARG A 319 22.94 -37.16 38.11
C ARG A 319 23.57 -37.88 36.93
N THR A 320 23.79 -37.14 35.80
CA THR A 320 24.41 -37.70 34.60
C THR A 320 25.88 -38.07 34.88
N PRO A 321 26.32 -39.31 34.56
CA PRO A 321 27.68 -39.74 34.83
C PRO A 321 28.71 -38.88 34.07
N ASN A 322 29.78 -38.52 34.77
CA ASN A 322 30.89 -37.64 34.28
C ASN A 322 30.52 -36.16 34.09
N PHE A 323 29.32 -35.70 34.50
CA PHE A 323 28.90 -34.30 34.44
C PHE A 323 29.24 -33.59 35.78
N GLY A 324 30.02 -32.50 35.71
CA GLY A 324 30.51 -31.79 36.89
C GLY A 324 29.93 -30.39 37.04
N ARG A 325 30.08 -29.77 38.23
CA ARG A 325 29.62 -28.40 38.51
C ARG A 325 30.22 -27.34 37.55
N LYS A 326 31.43 -27.57 37.01
CA LYS A 326 32.06 -26.69 36.04
C LYS A 326 31.32 -26.67 34.74
N SER A 327 30.93 -27.86 34.21
CA SER A 327 30.13 -27.99 32.99
C SER A 327 28.71 -27.43 33.15
N LEU A 328 28.14 -27.56 34.38
CA LEU A 328 26.85 -26.94 34.68
C LEU A 328 26.88 -25.41 34.58
N ASN A 329 27.92 -24.80 35.13
CA ASN A 329 28.06 -23.35 35.10
C ASN A 329 28.31 -22.84 33.67
N GLU A 330 29.11 -23.56 32.85
CA GLU A 330 29.35 -23.28 31.45
C GLU A 330 28.02 -23.28 30.67
N ILE A 331 27.17 -24.30 30.85
CA ILE A 331 25.85 -24.39 30.22
C ILE A 331 24.94 -23.25 30.67
N LYS A 332 24.92 -22.90 31.94
CA LYS A 332 24.11 -21.79 32.48
C LYS A 332 24.52 -20.46 31.89
N GLU A 333 25.80 -20.22 31.69
CA GLU A 333 26.35 -19.00 31.10
C GLU A 333 25.91 -18.89 29.63
N VAL A 334 26.04 -19.96 28.84
CA VAL A 334 25.64 -19.99 27.45
C VAL A 334 24.12 -19.85 27.29
N LEU A 335 23.32 -20.54 28.09
CA LEU A 335 21.86 -20.40 28.09
C LEU A 335 21.43 -18.99 28.53
N GLY A 336 22.12 -18.38 29.48
CA GLY A 336 21.87 -17.02 29.94
C GLY A 336 22.04 -15.96 28.83
N HIS A 337 23.02 -16.12 27.95
CA HIS A 337 23.19 -15.28 26.76
C HIS A 337 22.02 -15.37 25.77
N MET A 338 21.28 -16.48 25.80
CA MET A 338 20.08 -16.70 24.97
C MET A 338 18.78 -16.39 25.70
N ASN A 339 18.82 -15.82 26.90
CA ASN A 339 17.68 -15.62 27.82
C ASN A 339 16.92 -16.92 28.15
N LEU A 340 17.64 -18.04 28.23
CA LEU A 340 17.12 -19.35 28.60
C LEU A 340 17.69 -19.79 29.94
N HIS A 341 16.97 -20.64 30.68
CA HIS A 341 17.44 -21.23 31.92
C HIS A 341 16.98 -22.68 32.09
N LEU A 342 17.71 -23.48 32.86
CA LEU A 342 17.38 -24.87 33.16
C LEU A 342 16.12 -24.93 34.02
N GLY A 343 15.27 -25.95 33.77
CA GLY A 343 14.04 -26.17 34.50
C GLY A 343 12.84 -25.37 33.97
N MET A 344 12.90 -24.79 32.77
CA MET A 344 11.74 -24.17 32.12
C MET A 344 10.73 -25.25 31.72
N GLN A 345 9.45 -25.03 32.03
CA GLN A 345 8.38 -25.86 31.51
C GLN A 345 7.95 -25.33 30.15
N ILE A 346 8.22 -26.11 29.10
CA ILE A 346 7.79 -25.83 27.74
C ILE A 346 6.58 -26.71 27.47
N THR A 347 5.41 -26.09 27.26
CA THR A 347 4.19 -26.81 26.89
C THR A 347 4.37 -27.33 25.44
N GLU A 348 4.02 -28.62 25.22
CA GLU A 348 4.06 -29.31 23.91
C GLU A 348 5.46 -29.55 23.29
N TRP A 349 6.47 -29.77 24.12
CA TRP A 349 7.78 -30.23 23.68
C TRP A 349 7.94 -31.75 23.83
N PRO A 350 8.54 -32.49 22.86
CA PRO A 350 8.99 -32.07 21.51
C PRO A 350 7.84 -31.98 20.50
N PRO A 351 7.88 -31.02 19.57
CA PRO A 351 6.89 -30.93 18.50
C PRO A 351 7.03 -32.13 17.53
N GLU A 352 5.90 -32.60 16.97
CA GLU A 352 5.87 -33.76 16.06
C GLU A 352 6.80 -33.63 14.82
N ASN A 353 7.11 -32.41 14.41
CA ASN A 353 7.91 -32.09 13.20
C ASN A 353 9.23 -31.38 13.50
N ILE A 354 9.88 -31.69 14.64
CA ILE A 354 11.09 -30.98 15.11
C ILE A 354 12.23 -30.99 14.08
N GLU A 355 12.42 -32.07 13.31
CA GLU A 355 13.48 -32.20 12.30
C GLU A 355 13.23 -31.31 11.09
N GLU A 356 11.98 -31.15 10.65
CA GLU A 356 11.61 -30.27 9.54
C GLU A 356 11.74 -28.78 9.92
N MET A 357 11.34 -28.44 11.15
CA MET A 357 11.46 -27.08 11.67
C MET A 357 12.92 -26.68 11.85
N ALA A 358 13.77 -27.59 12.34
CA ALA A 358 15.21 -27.34 12.47
C ALA A 358 15.89 -27.15 11.12
N LYS A 359 15.54 -27.95 10.07
CA LYS A 359 16.08 -27.79 8.73
C LYS A 359 15.70 -26.46 8.08
N ARG A 360 14.49 -25.95 8.29
CA ARG A 360 14.08 -24.62 7.79
C ARG A 360 14.89 -23.47 8.40
N LEU A 361 15.44 -23.65 9.59
CA LEU A 361 16.31 -22.66 10.24
C LEU A 361 17.77 -22.74 9.78
N GLU A 362 18.21 -23.91 9.24
CA GLU A 362 19.57 -24.12 8.73
C GLU A 362 19.74 -23.63 7.26
N GLU A 363 18.65 -23.46 6.47
CA GLU A 363 18.71 -22.91 5.12
C GLU A 363 18.69 -21.36 5.15
N PRO A 364 19.79 -20.67 4.80
CA PRO A 364 19.76 -19.22 4.64
C PRO A 364 19.02 -18.85 3.34
N PHE A 365 18.17 -17.82 3.41
CA PHE A 365 17.53 -17.20 2.25
C PHE A 365 18.53 -16.71 1.22
#